data_d0c7ab5d91dffd7b8c95f957a627b50e
#
_entry.id   d0c7ab5d91dffd7b8c95f957a627b50e
#
_cell.length_a   1.000
_cell.length_b   1.000
_cell.length_c   1.000
_cell.angle_alpha   90.00
_cell.angle_beta   90.00
_cell.angle_gamma   90.00
#
_symmetry.space_group_name_H-M   'P 1'
#
loop_
_entity.id
_entity.type
_entity.pdbx_description
1 polymer ?
#
loop_
_entity_poly.entity_id
_entity_poly.type
_entity_poly.pdbx_seq_one_letter_code
_entity_poly.pdbx_strand_id
1 'polypeptide(L)'
;LVLTDPVLSIGGAVDKANEIAESDPEKYFMPQQFVNQANPDAHYRTTAVEMCEQLGQKIDIYVSGVGSGGTLQGIAKYLLEKNPDTKIVAVEPKGVSALHGDGPGIHQIQGIGDGFIPDVLDTSLVTDVVEVADKDAIEMARRLAKEQGLLVGTSSGANVWAAMKMAEKYGKDKVIATVMADRAERYFSVGLL
;
A
#
# COMPACT_ATOMS: atom_id res chain seq x y z
N LEU A 1 -8.48 -17.61 18.60
CA LEU A 1 -8.00 -16.24 18.49
C LEU A 1 -6.88 -16.01 19.51
N VAL A 2 -5.75 -15.47 19.05
CA VAL A 2 -4.65 -15.04 19.90
C VAL A 2 -4.49 -13.54 19.73
N LEU A 3 -4.56 -12.79 20.82
CA LEU A 3 -4.37 -11.33 20.81
C LEU A 3 -2.95 -11.00 21.25
N THR A 4 -2.36 -10.01 20.64
CA THR A 4 -1.03 -9.46 20.98
C THR A 4 -1.16 -8.04 21.53
N ASP A 5 -0.10 -7.51 22.11
CA ASP A 5 -0.08 -6.14 22.62
C ASP A 5 -0.26 -5.16 21.44
N PRO A 6 -1.28 -4.28 21.48
CA PRO A 6 -1.52 -3.31 20.39
C PRO A 6 -0.36 -2.31 20.20
N VAL A 7 0.46 -2.06 21.23
CA VAL A 7 1.64 -1.19 21.11
C VAL A 7 2.69 -1.77 20.15
N LEU A 8 2.76 -3.10 20.03
CA LEU A 8 3.65 -3.79 19.10
C LEU A 8 3.12 -3.81 17.66
N SER A 9 1.90 -3.31 17.44
CA SER A 9 1.27 -3.24 16.12
C SER A 9 1.30 -4.59 15.36
N ILE A 10 1.45 -4.55 14.05
CA ILE A 10 1.53 -5.76 13.19
C ILE A 10 2.80 -6.57 13.47
N GLY A 11 3.90 -5.94 13.87
CA GLY A 11 5.15 -6.62 14.22
C GLY A 11 4.96 -7.67 15.32
N GLY A 12 4.30 -7.30 16.42
CA GLY A 12 4.00 -8.24 17.50
C GLY A 12 3.07 -9.39 17.08
N ALA A 13 2.16 -9.13 16.13
CA ALA A 13 1.31 -10.19 15.57
C ALA A 13 2.11 -11.15 14.69
N VAL A 14 3.05 -10.64 13.88
CA VAL A 14 3.96 -11.44 13.05
C VAL A 14 4.85 -12.32 13.92
N ASP A 15 5.47 -11.77 14.97
CA ASP A 15 6.33 -12.53 15.89
C ASP A 15 5.54 -13.68 16.55
N LYS A 16 4.32 -13.39 17.00
CA LYS A 16 3.48 -14.41 17.62
C LYS A 16 3.00 -15.48 16.63
N ALA A 17 2.72 -15.09 15.38
CA ALA A 17 2.35 -16.02 14.32
C ALA A 17 3.54 -16.95 13.98
N ASN A 18 4.75 -16.42 13.90
CA ASN A 18 5.97 -17.21 13.69
C ASN A 18 6.18 -18.21 14.82
N GLU A 19 6.10 -17.78 16.08
CA GLU A 19 6.20 -18.65 17.26
C GLU A 19 5.21 -19.84 17.19
N ILE A 20 3.95 -19.56 16.80
CA ILE A 20 2.93 -20.60 16.67
C ILE A 20 3.26 -21.54 15.50
N ALA A 21 3.67 -21.01 14.35
CA ALA A 21 3.99 -21.82 13.17
C ALA A 21 5.19 -22.75 13.43
N GLU A 22 6.21 -22.24 14.12
CA GLU A 22 7.42 -23.00 14.50
C GLU A 22 7.13 -24.09 15.55
N SER A 23 6.10 -23.93 16.38
CA SER A 23 5.75 -24.92 17.42
C SER A 23 5.27 -26.25 16.85
N ASP A 24 4.69 -26.26 15.64
CA ASP A 24 4.23 -27.48 14.94
C ASP A 24 4.19 -27.23 13.42
N PRO A 25 5.36 -27.34 12.72
CA PRO A 25 5.45 -27.04 11.30
C PRO A 25 4.66 -27.97 10.39
N GLU A 26 4.28 -29.16 10.88
CA GLU A 26 3.44 -30.09 10.11
C GLU A 26 1.95 -29.69 10.14
N LYS A 27 1.55 -28.95 11.17
CA LYS A 27 0.16 -28.53 11.39
C LYS A 27 -0.13 -27.14 10.84
N TYR A 28 0.84 -26.22 10.97
CA TYR A 28 0.63 -24.81 10.64
C TYR A 28 1.33 -24.43 9.35
N PHE A 29 0.61 -23.74 8.49
CA PHE A 29 1.14 -23.12 7.28
C PHE A 29 1.02 -21.60 7.37
N MET A 30 2.11 -20.89 7.18
CA MET A 30 2.16 -19.42 7.19
C MET A 30 2.56 -18.91 5.81
N PRO A 31 1.70 -18.15 5.10
CA PRO A 31 2.00 -17.63 3.73
C PRO A 31 3.16 -16.64 3.67
N GLN A 32 3.50 -15.97 4.79
CA GLN A 32 4.67 -15.08 4.92
C GLN A 32 4.65 -13.89 3.93
N GLN A 33 3.56 -13.12 3.91
CA GLN A 33 3.36 -12.04 2.94
C GLN A 33 4.46 -10.99 2.86
N PHE A 34 5.23 -10.80 3.93
CA PHE A 34 6.30 -9.80 3.98
C PHE A 34 7.64 -10.28 3.38
N VAL A 35 7.82 -11.59 3.20
CA VAL A 35 9.06 -12.20 2.69
C VAL A 35 8.82 -13.08 1.45
N ASN A 36 7.61 -13.55 1.23
CA ASN A 36 7.27 -14.48 0.15
C ASN A 36 7.15 -13.76 -1.20
N GLN A 37 8.05 -14.08 -2.12
CA GLN A 37 8.08 -13.50 -3.46
C GLN A 37 6.83 -13.81 -4.31
N ALA A 38 6.03 -14.81 -3.96
CA ALA A 38 4.76 -15.05 -4.63
C ALA A 38 3.78 -13.87 -4.50
N ASN A 39 3.92 -13.06 -3.44
CA ASN A 39 3.15 -11.83 -3.26
C ASN A 39 3.40 -10.79 -4.37
N PRO A 40 4.61 -10.23 -4.54
CA PRO A 40 4.87 -9.30 -5.65
C PRO A 40 4.72 -9.94 -7.02
N ASP A 41 5.07 -11.23 -7.19
CA ASP A 41 4.91 -11.94 -8.45
C ASP A 41 3.46 -12.02 -8.93
N ALA A 42 2.50 -12.17 -8.02
CA ALA A 42 1.09 -12.16 -8.37
C ALA A 42 0.71 -10.80 -9.01
N HIS A 43 1.07 -9.69 -8.36
CA HIS A 43 0.80 -8.34 -8.88
C HIS A 43 1.54 -8.04 -10.19
N TYR A 44 2.77 -8.53 -10.33
CA TYR A 44 3.54 -8.40 -11.57
C TYR A 44 2.83 -9.08 -12.76
N ARG A 45 2.32 -10.32 -12.53
CA ARG A 45 1.70 -11.13 -13.61
C ARG A 45 0.25 -10.77 -13.92
N THR A 46 -0.47 -10.17 -12.98
CA THR A 46 -1.91 -9.88 -13.10
C THR A 46 -2.19 -8.38 -13.02
N THR A 47 -2.14 -7.79 -11.84
CA THR A 47 -2.58 -6.40 -11.59
C THR A 47 -1.87 -5.39 -12.48
N ALA A 48 -0.56 -5.52 -12.67
CA ALA A 48 0.22 -4.61 -13.52
C ALA A 48 -0.16 -4.73 -15.00
N VAL A 49 -0.35 -5.95 -15.48
CA VAL A 49 -0.78 -6.23 -16.86
C VAL A 49 -2.15 -5.65 -17.12
N GLU A 50 -3.12 -5.98 -16.25
CA GLU A 50 -4.50 -5.49 -16.34
C GLU A 50 -4.56 -3.95 -16.29
N MET A 51 -3.80 -3.31 -15.41
CA MET A 51 -3.70 -1.85 -15.31
C MET A 51 -3.21 -1.24 -16.63
N CYS A 52 -2.14 -1.78 -17.22
CA CYS A 52 -1.59 -1.27 -18.47
C CYS A 52 -2.55 -1.49 -19.65
N GLU A 53 -3.18 -2.66 -19.74
CA GLU A 53 -4.14 -2.99 -20.80
C GLU A 53 -5.38 -2.09 -20.72
N GLN A 54 -5.93 -1.88 -19.53
CA GLN A 54 -7.12 -1.05 -19.32
C GLN A 54 -6.86 0.44 -19.60
N LEU A 55 -5.70 0.94 -19.21
CA LEU A 55 -5.34 2.33 -19.47
C LEU A 55 -4.98 2.59 -20.94
N GLY A 56 -4.43 1.59 -21.63
CA GLY A 56 -4.08 1.69 -23.06
C GLY A 56 -3.04 2.76 -23.40
N GLN A 57 -2.35 3.27 -22.39
CA GLN A 57 -1.35 4.33 -22.53
C GLN A 57 -0.22 4.19 -21.51
N LYS A 58 0.89 4.91 -21.75
CA LYS A 58 2.05 4.94 -20.86
C LYS A 58 1.67 5.54 -19.50
N ILE A 59 2.09 4.88 -18.42
CA ILE A 59 2.00 5.41 -17.05
C ILE A 59 3.29 6.17 -16.75
N ASP A 60 3.19 7.45 -16.42
CA ASP A 60 4.33 8.28 -16.05
C ASP A 60 4.67 8.16 -14.56
N ILE A 61 3.65 8.02 -13.73
CA ILE A 61 3.79 7.95 -12.27
C ILE A 61 2.85 6.87 -11.73
N TYR A 62 3.38 5.96 -10.94
CA TYR A 62 2.61 4.98 -10.19
C TYR A 62 2.69 5.27 -8.70
N VAL A 63 1.53 5.34 -8.03
CA VAL A 63 1.39 5.68 -6.62
C VAL A 63 0.72 4.54 -5.87
N SER A 64 1.30 4.05 -4.79
CA SER A 64 0.71 2.97 -3.99
C SER A 64 1.16 3.00 -2.54
N GLY A 65 0.22 2.72 -1.63
CA GLY A 65 0.50 2.49 -0.23
C GLY A 65 1.36 1.27 0.01
N VAL A 66 2.19 1.33 1.04
CA VAL A 66 3.07 0.25 1.48
C VAL A 66 2.53 -0.39 2.76
N GLY A 67 1.92 -1.56 2.63
CA GLY A 67 1.71 -2.53 3.70
C GLY A 67 2.73 -3.65 3.54
N SER A 68 2.32 -4.83 3.09
CA SER A 68 3.29 -5.91 2.79
C SER A 68 4.28 -5.59 1.66
N GLY A 69 4.07 -4.52 0.93
CA GLY A 69 4.95 -4.09 -0.18
C GLY A 69 4.71 -4.80 -1.51
N GLY A 70 4.00 -5.93 -1.51
CA GLY A 70 3.85 -6.78 -2.71
C GLY A 70 3.21 -6.07 -3.90
N THR A 71 2.17 -5.26 -3.66
CA THR A 71 1.48 -4.50 -4.71
C THR A 71 2.40 -3.47 -5.35
N LEU A 72 3.08 -2.65 -4.53
CA LEU A 72 4.03 -1.65 -5.03
C LEU A 72 5.17 -2.33 -5.80
N GLN A 73 5.79 -3.34 -5.21
CA GLN A 73 6.92 -4.07 -5.78
C GLN A 73 6.59 -4.71 -7.13
N GLY A 74 5.50 -5.48 -7.19
CA GLY A 74 5.13 -6.21 -8.39
C GLY A 74 4.78 -5.29 -9.56
N ILE A 75 3.98 -4.26 -9.30
CA ILE A 75 3.58 -3.29 -10.33
C ILE A 75 4.77 -2.41 -10.73
N ALA A 76 5.57 -1.92 -9.78
CA ALA A 76 6.76 -1.13 -10.07
C ALA A 76 7.73 -1.86 -11.00
N LYS A 77 8.07 -3.11 -10.68
CA LYS A 77 8.94 -3.94 -11.51
C LYS A 77 8.42 -4.04 -12.93
N TYR A 78 7.14 -4.37 -13.11
CA TYR A 78 6.53 -4.48 -14.45
C TYR A 78 6.58 -3.15 -15.22
N LEU A 79 6.24 -2.05 -14.57
CA LEU A 79 6.20 -0.73 -15.21
C LEU A 79 7.59 -0.27 -15.61
N LEU A 80 8.61 -0.45 -14.76
CA LEU A 80 9.99 -0.05 -15.05
C LEU A 80 10.62 -0.87 -16.18
N GLU A 81 10.26 -2.14 -16.33
CA GLU A 81 10.66 -2.96 -17.49
C GLU A 81 10.06 -2.44 -18.80
N LYS A 82 8.85 -1.87 -18.78
CA LYS A 82 8.19 -1.29 -19.95
C LYS A 82 8.61 0.16 -20.20
N ASN A 83 8.85 0.91 -19.15
CA ASN A 83 9.24 2.31 -19.20
C ASN A 83 10.12 2.66 -17.99
N PRO A 84 11.45 2.67 -18.16
CA PRO A 84 12.40 2.98 -17.09
C PRO A 84 12.24 4.40 -16.50
N ASP A 85 11.57 5.31 -17.19
CA ASP A 85 11.32 6.69 -16.71
C ASP A 85 10.10 6.80 -15.80
N THR A 86 9.33 5.72 -15.62
CA THR A 86 8.17 5.73 -14.71
C THR A 86 8.63 6.03 -13.28
N LYS A 87 7.98 7.00 -12.66
CA LYS A 87 8.23 7.30 -11.25
C LYS A 87 7.38 6.40 -10.36
N ILE A 88 8.03 5.82 -9.37
CA ILE A 88 7.39 4.94 -8.38
C ILE A 88 7.29 5.69 -7.07
N VAL A 89 6.07 5.90 -6.60
CA VAL A 89 5.78 6.69 -5.40
C VAL A 89 5.16 5.80 -4.34
N ALA A 90 5.87 5.65 -3.24
CA ALA A 90 5.37 4.97 -2.05
C ALA A 90 4.51 5.92 -1.21
N VAL A 91 3.43 5.40 -0.62
CA VAL A 91 2.57 6.14 0.30
C VAL A 91 2.60 5.48 1.67
N GLU A 92 2.89 6.26 2.69
CA GLU A 92 2.92 5.81 4.08
C GLU A 92 2.16 6.80 4.99
N PRO A 93 1.65 6.34 6.14
CA PRO A 93 1.04 7.23 7.12
C PRO A 93 2.09 8.17 7.72
N LYS A 94 1.71 9.42 7.94
CA LYS A 94 2.58 10.43 8.55
C LYS A 94 2.96 10.04 9.98
N GLY A 95 4.26 10.06 10.26
CA GLY A 95 4.81 9.69 11.58
C GLY A 95 4.98 8.18 11.79
N VAL A 96 4.72 7.36 10.75
CA VAL A 96 4.95 5.91 10.73
C VAL A 96 5.56 5.51 9.38
N SER A 97 6.37 6.40 8.80
CA SER A 97 7.01 6.17 7.50
C SER A 97 8.33 5.43 7.68
N ALA A 98 8.31 4.11 7.53
CA ALA A 98 9.50 3.27 7.63
C ALA A 98 10.54 3.62 6.55
N LEU A 99 10.10 4.03 5.36
CA LEU A 99 10.97 4.48 4.27
C LEU A 99 11.67 5.81 4.58
N HIS A 100 11.15 6.62 5.51
CA HIS A 100 11.81 7.82 6.05
C HIS A 100 12.57 7.55 7.37
N GLY A 101 12.53 6.31 7.88
CA GLY A 101 13.22 5.92 9.09
C GLY A 101 12.39 6.05 10.38
N ASP A 102 11.08 6.27 10.26
CA ASP A 102 10.18 6.20 11.40
C ASP A 102 10.00 4.74 11.86
N GLY A 103 9.69 4.57 13.14
CA GLY A 103 9.31 3.29 13.71
C GLY A 103 7.81 3.02 13.67
N PRO A 104 7.37 1.90 14.26
CA PRO A 104 5.95 1.58 14.38
C PRO A 104 5.21 2.62 15.22
N GLY A 105 3.95 2.85 14.89
CA GLY A 105 3.11 3.84 15.55
C GLY A 105 1.62 3.57 15.34
N ILE A 106 0.77 4.45 15.87
CA ILE A 106 -0.68 4.34 15.74
C ILE A 106 -1.16 5.35 14.70
N HIS A 107 -1.92 4.87 13.74
CA HIS A 107 -2.58 5.66 12.69
C HIS A 107 -3.92 5.03 12.32
N GLN A 108 -4.73 5.72 11.49
CA GLN A 108 -6.06 5.28 11.08
C GLN A 108 -6.16 4.86 9.61
N ILE A 109 -5.04 4.71 8.92
CA ILE A 109 -4.97 4.29 7.52
C ILE A 109 -4.69 2.78 7.46
N GLN A 110 -5.74 1.95 7.65
CA GLN A 110 -5.58 0.50 7.72
C GLN A 110 -5.01 -0.07 6.43
N GLY A 111 -4.15 -1.10 6.58
CA GLY A 111 -3.58 -1.87 5.48
C GLY A 111 -2.25 -1.35 4.93
N ILE A 112 -1.76 -0.22 5.46
CA ILE A 112 -0.43 0.33 5.15
C ILE A 112 0.22 0.85 6.42
N GLY A 113 1.52 1.10 6.39
CA GLY A 113 2.24 1.71 7.52
C GLY A 113 2.52 0.73 8.66
N ASP A 114 3.05 -0.44 8.35
CA ASP A 114 3.33 -1.49 9.34
C ASP A 114 4.53 -1.15 10.25
N GLY A 115 5.25 -0.04 9.98
CA GLY A 115 6.36 0.47 10.80
C GLY A 115 7.70 -0.23 10.55
N PHE A 116 7.80 -1.01 9.49
CA PHE A 116 9.03 -1.64 9.01
C PHE A 116 9.03 -1.76 7.49
N ILE A 117 10.21 -1.93 6.88
CA ILE A 117 10.35 -2.16 5.44
C ILE A 117 10.24 -3.67 5.19
N PRO A 118 9.24 -4.13 4.38
CA PRO A 118 9.10 -5.55 4.07
C PRO A 118 10.25 -6.06 3.19
N ASP A 119 10.68 -7.31 3.38
CA ASP A 119 11.77 -7.92 2.61
C ASP A 119 11.44 -8.08 1.11
N VAL A 120 10.15 -8.16 0.76
CA VAL A 120 9.72 -8.23 -0.65
C VAL A 120 9.86 -6.91 -1.40
N LEU A 121 10.07 -5.79 -0.70
CA LEU A 121 10.16 -4.46 -1.28
C LEU A 121 11.62 -4.06 -1.55
N ASP A 122 11.98 -3.93 -2.80
CA ASP A 122 13.23 -3.29 -3.23
C ASP A 122 13.05 -1.76 -3.20
N THR A 123 13.56 -1.13 -2.16
CA THR A 123 13.44 0.33 -1.96
C THR A 123 14.17 1.14 -3.03
N SER A 124 15.11 0.55 -3.77
CA SER A 124 15.82 1.22 -4.86
C SER A 124 14.91 1.56 -6.05
N LEU A 125 13.75 0.90 -6.16
CA LEU A 125 12.74 1.20 -7.17
C LEU A 125 11.91 2.45 -6.83
N VAL A 126 11.87 2.85 -5.56
CA VAL A 126 11.06 3.98 -5.08
C VAL A 126 11.76 5.30 -5.39
N THR A 127 11.09 6.15 -6.17
CA THR A 127 11.62 7.47 -6.56
C THR A 127 11.17 8.59 -5.62
N ASP A 128 10.07 8.39 -4.91
CA ASP A 128 9.50 9.40 -4.00
C ASP A 128 8.68 8.71 -2.91
N VAL A 129 8.61 9.29 -1.72
CA VAL A 129 7.77 8.83 -0.61
C VAL A 129 6.85 9.95 -0.19
N VAL A 130 5.55 9.68 -0.12
CA VAL A 130 4.53 10.64 0.29
C VAL A 130 3.90 10.21 1.60
N GLU A 131 4.10 11.01 2.64
CA GLU A 131 3.42 10.83 3.91
C GLU A 131 2.03 11.46 3.87
N VAL A 132 1.03 10.68 4.31
CA VAL A 132 -0.36 11.12 4.34
C VAL A 132 -0.88 11.12 5.78
N ALA A 133 -1.45 12.23 6.22
CA ALA A 133 -2.10 12.29 7.53
C ALA A 133 -3.45 11.56 7.50
N ASP A 134 -3.83 10.96 8.64
CA ASP A 134 -5.10 10.22 8.80
C ASP A 134 -6.31 11.03 8.30
N LYS A 135 -6.36 12.31 8.70
CA LYS A 135 -7.43 13.22 8.30
C LYS A 135 -7.54 13.35 6.78
N ASP A 136 -6.42 13.50 6.10
CA ASP A 136 -6.39 13.71 4.65
C ASP A 136 -6.83 12.45 3.91
N ALA A 137 -6.40 11.28 4.37
CA ALA A 137 -6.80 9.99 3.82
C ALA A 137 -8.30 9.72 3.99
N ILE A 138 -8.83 9.94 5.19
CA ILE A 138 -10.25 9.75 5.53
C ILE A 138 -11.13 10.73 4.73
N GLU A 139 -10.75 12.01 4.70
CA GLU A 139 -11.49 13.02 3.95
C GLU A 139 -11.50 12.72 2.45
N MET A 140 -10.37 12.28 1.89
CA MET A 140 -10.31 11.90 0.48
C MET A 140 -11.19 10.69 0.18
N ALA A 141 -11.21 9.65 1.04
CA ALA A 141 -12.12 8.52 0.86
C ALA A 141 -13.60 8.95 0.87
N ARG A 142 -13.97 9.87 1.76
CA ARG A 142 -15.32 10.46 1.80
C ARG A 142 -15.66 11.29 0.57
N ARG A 143 -14.71 12.05 0.06
CA ARG A 143 -14.85 12.80 -1.18
C ARG A 143 -15.06 11.89 -2.38
N LEU A 144 -14.28 10.81 -2.49
CA LEU A 144 -14.44 9.79 -3.53
C LEU A 144 -15.84 9.17 -3.51
N ALA A 145 -16.36 8.86 -2.32
CA ALA A 145 -17.72 8.37 -2.16
C ALA A 145 -18.77 9.40 -2.64
N LYS A 146 -18.65 10.65 -2.19
CA LYS A 146 -19.62 11.71 -2.45
C LYS A 146 -19.55 12.24 -3.89
N GLU A 147 -18.35 12.45 -4.43
CA GLU A 147 -18.12 13.15 -5.69
C GLU A 147 -18.03 12.19 -6.88
N GLN A 148 -17.60 10.95 -6.66
CA GLN A 148 -17.34 9.97 -7.71
C GLN A 148 -18.17 8.68 -7.58
N GLY A 149 -18.89 8.49 -6.48
CA GLY A 149 -19.63 7.25 -6.20
C GLY A 149 -18.72 6.05 -5.88
N LEU A 150 -17.46 6.29 -5.54
CA LEU A 150 -16.46 5.26 -5.24
C LEU A 150 -16.39 5.02 -3.74
N LEU A 151 -16.99 3.92 -3.28
CA LEU A 151 -17.00 3.50 -1.88
C LEU A 151 -15.73 2.70 -1.55
N VAL A 152 -14.67 3.39 -1.14
CA VAL A 152 -13.32 2.83 -0.95
C VAL A 152 -12.82 3.04 0.48
N GLY A 153 -11.80 2.26 0.89
CA GLY A 153 -11.19 2.35 2.21
C GLY A 153 -10.23 3.54 2.38
N THR A 154 -9.75 3.70 3.62
CA THR A 154 -8.85 4.82 3.99
C THR A 154 -7.53 4.82 3.24
N SER A 155 -6.92 3.64 2.99
CA SER A 155 -5.68 3.53 2.21
C SER A 155 -5.88 3.92 0.74
N SER A 156 -7.06 3.67 0.17
CA SER A 156 -7.43 4.15 -1.17
C SER A 156 -7.53 5.68 -1.19
N GLY A 157 -8.09 6.27 -0.13
CA GLY A 157 -8.10 7.73 0.06
C GLY A 157 -6.69 8.31 0.13
N ALA A 158 -5.79 7.66 0.89
CA ALA A 158 -4.38 8.05 0.97
C ALA A 158 -3.69 8.00 -0.41
N ASN A 159 -3.91 6.93 -1.16
CA ASN A 159 -3.36 6.75 -2.50
C ASN A 159 -3.80 7.86 -3.46
N VAL A 160 -5.10 8.19 -3.49
CA VAL A 160 -5.63 9.25 -4.36
C VAL A 160 -5.14 10.63 -3.92
N TRP A 161 -5.08 10.89 -2.61
CA TRP A 161 -4.53 12.13 -2.08
C TRP A 161 -3.07 12.31 -2.52
N ALA A 162 -2.25 11.28 -2.38
CA ALA A 162 -0.86 11.29 -2.82
C ALA A 162 -0.74 11.45 -4.34
N ALA A 163 -1.58 10.78 -5.13
CA ALA A 163 -1.63 10.94 -6.58
C ALA A 163 -1.94 12.38 -6.99
N MET A 164 -2.86 13.05 -6.30
CA MET A 164 -3.15 14.47 -6.53
C MET A 164 -1.93 15.35 -6.22
N LYS A 165 -1.18 15.06 -5.15
CA LYS A 165 0.08 15.77 -4.85
C LYS A 165 1.13 15.57 -5.95
N MET A 166 1.19 14.38 -6.53
CA MET A 166 2.06 14.14 -7.67
C MET A 166 1.61 14.90 -8.93
N ALA A 167 0.30 15.02 -9.17
CA ALA A 167 -0.22 15.84 -10.26
C ALA A 167 0.10 17.33 -10.08
N GLU A 168 0.04 17.84 -8.85
CA GLU A 168 0.47 19.21 -8.52
C GLU A 168 1.98 19.40 -8.76
N LYS A 169 2.81 18.40 -8.41
CA LYS A 169 4.28 18.46 -8.52
C LYS A 169 4.78 18.32 -9.96
N TYR A 170 4.20 17.42 -10.75
CA TYR A 170 4.72 17.02 -12.07
C TYR A 170 3.93 17.53 -13.28
N GLY A 171 2.75 18.12 -13.07
CA GLY A 171 1.93 18.72 -14.11
C GLY A 171 0.76 17.87 -14.55
N LYS A 172 -0.17 18.51 -15.28
CA LYS A 172 -1.46 17.92 -15.66
C LYS A 172 -1.39 16.99 -16.89
N ASP A 173 -0.30 16.99 -17.59
CA ASP A 173 -0.02 16.19 -18.78
C ASP A 173 0.56 14.80 -18.44
N LYS A 174 0.71 14.49 -17.15
CA LYS A 174 1.20 13.21 -16.68
C LYS A 174 0.07 12.21 -16.43
N VAL A 175 0.28 10.99 -16.88
CA VAL A 175 -0.58 9.86 -16.55
C VAL A 175 -0.15 9.28 -15.21
N ILE A 176 -1.02 9.45 -14.21
CA ILE A 176 -0.78 8.99 -12.85
C ILE A 176 -1.75 7.85 -12.55
N ALA A 177 -1.23 6.68 -12.24
CA ALA A 177 -2.02 5.51 -11.87
C ALA A 177 -1.87 5.19 -10.39
N THR A 178 -2.96 4.72 -9.79
CA THR A 178 -2.97 4.20 -8.42
C THR A 178 -3.98 3.06 -8.29
N VAL A 179 -3.96 2.38 -7.16
CA VAL A 179 -4.88 1.28 -6.84
C VAL A 179 -5.82 1.68 -5.71
N MET A 180 -7.06 1.22 -5.78
CA MET A 180 -8.04 1.27 -4.72
C MET A 180 -8.14 -0.14 -4.13
N ALA A 181 -7.43 -0.36 -3.00
CA ALA A 181 -7.14 -1.69 -2.50
C ALA A 181 -8.37 -2.42 -1.96
N ASP A 182 -9.31 -1.69 -1.35
CA ASP A 182 -10.50 -2.28 -0.74
C ASP A 182 -11.69 -1.33 -0.71
N ARG A 183 -12.80 -1.81 -0.15
CA ARG A 183 -14.09 -1.13 -0.12
C ARG A 183 -14.42 -0.58 1.26
N ALA A 184 -15.23 0.49 1.28
CA ALA A 184 -15.63 1.23 2.48
C ALA A 184 -16.45 0.39 3.50
N GLU A 185 -17.14 -0.66 3.06
CA GLU A 185 -17.94 -1.50 3.97
C GLU A 185 -17.13 -2.17 5.08
N ARG A 186 -15.82 -2.33 4.89
CA ARG A 186 -14.90 -2.83 5.92
C ARG A 186 -14.70 -1.85 7.08
N TYR A 187 -15.10 -0.60 6.90
CA TYR A 187 -14.81 0.53 7.80
C TYR A 187 -16.05 1.17 8.41
N PHE A 188 -17.24 0.57 8.27
CA PHE A 188 -18.46 1.10 8.87
C PHE A 188 -18.40 1.14 10.40
N SER A 189 -17.71 0.18 11.02
CA SER A 189 -17.55 0.14 12.49
C SER A 189 -16.66 1.26 13.04
N VAL A 190 -15.85 1.90 12.20
CA VAL A 190 -14.96 3.01 12.57
C VAL A 190 -15.45 4.36 12.02
N GLY A 191 -16.66 4.40 11.45
CA GLY A 191 -17.31 5.64 11.03
C GLY A 191 -16.64 6.33 9.84
N LEU A 192 -16.15 5.56 8.86
CA LEU A 192 -15.55 6.13 7.65
C LEU A 192 -16.56 6.96 6.84
N LEU A 193 -17.81 6.46 6.73
CA LEU A 193 -18.90 7.08 5.98
C LEU A 193 -19.99 7.60 6.93
#